data_616b7d6fe0ee48aa4908d9f42d155dd1
#
_entry.id   616b7d6fe0ee48aa4908d9f42d155dd1
#
_cell.length_a   1.000
_cell.length_b   1.000
_cell.length_c   1.000
_cell.angle_alpha   90.00
_cell.angle_beta   90.00
_cell.angle_gamma   90.00
#
_symmetry.space_group_name_H-M   'P 1'
#
loop_
_entity.id
_entity.type
_entity.pdbx_description
1 polymer ?
#
loop_
_entity_poly.entity_id
_entity_poly.type
_entity_poly.pdbx_seq_one_letter_code
_entity_poly.pdbx_strand_id
1 'polypeptide(L)'
;MLRWGGIILSYEDYRGLKDFSVAPGDIIVSCAGTIGKCYVLPDNIEPGIINQALMRVRIKDGFNKSYFIYLFDVALEYMNEKYSNGSAIKNIPPFSILKKQNISVPPLEEQDAIVAELDYKTALIDATIAEKERQLLTMQNHMAAVIFEYVTGKKRVKEVR
;
A
#
# COMPACT_ATOMS: atom_id res chain seq x y z
N MET A 1 -9.18 8.08 27.46
CA MET A 1 -7.89 8.51 26.92
C MET A 1 -7.67 7.73 25.65
N LEU A 2 -7.60 8.36 24.49
CA LEU A 2 -7.52 7.69 23.20
C LEU A 2 -6.06 7.69 22.72
N ARG A 3 -5.55 6.54 22.30
CA ARG A 3 -4.15 6.36 21.89
C ARG A 3 -4.05 6.22 20.38
N TRP A 4 -3.21 7.04 19.73
CA TRP A 4 -2.90 6.88 18.30
C TRP A 4 -1.42 7.19 18.05
N GLY A 5 -0.70 6.26 17.41
CA GLY A 5 0.70 6.48 17.00
C GLY A 5 1.63 7.02 18.10
N GLY A 6 1.35 6.76 19.37
CA GLY A 6 2.08 7.30 20.51
C GLY A 6 1.59 8.65 21.04
N ILE A 7 0.63 9.31 20.36
CA ILE A 7 0.01 10.56 20.85
C ILE A 7 -1.29 10.22 21.56
N ILE A 8 -1.42 10.70 22.79
CA ILE A 8 -2.63 10.55 23.62
C ILE A 8 -3.38 11.87 23.56
N LEU A 9 -4.64 11.83 23.10
CA LEU A 9 -5.53 12.98 23.09
C LEU A 9 -6.43 12.99 24.32
N SER A 10 -6.74 14.20 24.81
CA SER A 10 -7.79 14.36 25.79
C SER A 10 -9.16 14.07 25.14
N TYR A 11 -10.15 13.75 25.98
CA TYR A 11 -11.52 13.54 25.49
C TYR A 11 -12.13 14.82 24.91
N GLU A 12 -11.72 15.99 25.40
CA GLU A 12 -12.15 17.29 24.89
C GLU A 12 -11.56 17.59 23.51
N ASP A 13 -10.28 17.34 23.31
CA ASP A 13 -9.62 17.47 22.00
C ASP A 13 -10.24 16.54 20.96
N TYR A 14 -10.56 15.30 21.34
CA TYR A 14 -11.24 14.35 20.47
C TYR A 14 -12.62 14.83 20.02
N ARG A 15 -13.41 15.46 20.90
CA ARG A 15 -14.69 16.04 20.54
C ARG A 15 -14.57 17.14 19.49
N GLY A 16 -13.58 18.01 19.61
CA GLY A 16 -13.30 19.07 18.64
C GLY A 16 -12.86 18.55 17.27
N LEU A 17 -12.32 17.31 17.22
CA LEU A 17 -11.80 16.67 16.01
C LEU A 17 -12.70 15.52 15.49
N LYS A 18 -13.96 15.48 15.90
CA LYS A 18 -14.92 14.41 15.57
C LYS A 18 -15.08 14.19 14.05
N ASP A 19 -14.95 15.24 13.25
CA ASP A 19 -15.03 15.15 11.79
C ASP A 19 -13.86 14.35 11.18
N PHE A 20 -12.77 14.21 11.92
CA PHE A 20 -11.59 13.40 11.54
C PHE A 20 -11.58 12.01 12.17
N SER A 21 -12.65 11.65 12.89
CA SER A 21 -12.77 10.34 13.53
C SER A 21 -12.82 9.22 12.49
N VAL A 22 -12.31 8.06 12.87
CA VAL A 22 -12.34 6.84 12.07
C VAL A 22 -13.24 5.79 12.71
N ALA A 23 -13.77 4.92 11.87
CA ALA A 23 -14.62 3.81 12.25
C ALA A 23 -14.17 2.52 11.58
N PRO A 24 -14.53 1.34 12.12
CA PRO A 24 -14.33 0.07 11.46
C PRO A 24 -14.82 0.09 10.01
N GLY A 25 -14.02 -0.48 9.12
CA GLY A 25 -14.33 -0.54 7.70
C GLY A 25 -14.15 0.78 6.92
N ASP A 26 -13.74 1.89 7.56
CA ASP A 26 -13.25 3.07 6.83
C ASP A 26 -11.97 2.70 6.06
N ILE A 27 -11.79 3.27 4.88
CA ILE A 27 -10.55 3.16 4.11
C ILE A 27 -9.70 4.39 4.40
N ILE A 28 -8.47 4.16 4.84
CA ILE A 28 -7.49 5.22 5.06
C ILE A 28 -6.51 5.22 3.92
N VAL A 29 -6.32 6.40 3.31
CA VAL A 29 -5.41 6.61 2.20
C VAL A 29 -4.28 7.52 2.63
N SER A 30 -3.05 7.12 2.36
CA SER A 30 -1.86 7.94 2.62
C SER A 30 -1.75 9.05 1.58
N CYS A 31 -1.75 10.32 2.04
CA CYS A 31 -1.66 11.50 1.18
C CYS A 31 -0.24 12.07 1.11
N ALA A 32 0.67 11.63 1.99
CA ALA A 32 2.07 12.08 2.04
C ALA A 32 2.99 10.89 2.33
N GLY A 33 4.25 10.97 1.91
CA GLY A 33 5.22 9.88 2.03
C GLY A 33 4.93 8.77 1.01
N THR A 34 4.40 7.65 1.46
CA THR A 34 3.97 6.54 0.58
C THR A 34 2.58 6.84 0.04
N ILE A 35 2.51 7.67 -0.99
CA ILE A 35 1.27 8.22 -1.53
C ILE A 35 0.36 7.12 -2.11
N GLY A 36 -0.94 7.24 -1.87
CA GLY A 36 -1.98 6.40 -2.46
C GLY A 36 -2.16 5.04 -1.81
N LYS A 37 -1.34 4.66 -0.83
CA LYS A 37 -1.54 3.38 -0.13
C LYS A 37 -2.84 3.42 0.66
N CYS A 38 -3.70 2.45 0.37
CA CYS A 38 -4.99 2.26 1.00
C CYS A 38 -4.92 1.18 2.07
N TYR A 39 -5.61 1.40 3.18
CA TYR A 39 -5.75 0.43 4.26
C TYR A 39 -7.18 0.43 4.78
N VAL A 40 -7.82 -0.73 4.81
CA VAL A 40 -9.15 -0.91 5.42
C VAL A 40 -8.99 -1.09 6.91
N LEU A 41 -9.65 -0.26 7.69
CA LEU A 41 -9.61 -0.37 9.14
C LEU A 41 -10.37 -1.62 9.62
N PRO A 42 -9.74 -2.46 10.45
CA PRO A 42 -10.37 -3.69 10.95
C PRO A 42 -11.49 -3.38 11.95
N ASP A 43 -12.32 -4.38 12.22
CA ASP A 43 -13.49 -4.23 13.08
C ASP A 43 -13.15 -3.95 14.55
N ASN A 44 -11.95 -4.30 14.99
CA ASN A 44 -11.49 -4.19 16.37
C ASN A 44 -10.61 -2.97 16.65
N ILE A 45 -10.68 -1.92 15.80
CA ILE A 45 -9.91 -0.70 16.04
C ILE A 45 -10.41 0.07 17.27
N GLU A 46 -9.47 0.70 17.97
CA GLU A 46 -9.80 1.69 18.99
C GLU A 46 -10.28 3.00 18.32
N PRO A 47 -11.17 3.76 18.99
CA PRO A 47 -11.56 5.09 18.52
C PRO A 47 -10.35 5.98 18.30
N GLY A 48 -10.26 6.61 17.13
CA GLY A 48 -9.12 7.45 16.76
C GLY A 48 -9.52 8.54 15.76
N ILE A 49 -8.55 9.34 15.40
CA ILE A 49 -8.66 10.39 14.38
C ILE A 49 -7.52 10.26 13.38
N ILE A 50 -7.73 10.77 12.17
CA ILE A 50 -6.67 10.94 11.17
C ILE A 50 -6.03 12.33 11.26
N ASN A 51 -4.78 12.43 10.81
CA ASN A 51 -4.09 13.69 10.62
C ASN A 51 -4.14 14.16 9.15
N GLN A 52 -3.54 15.31 8.86
CA GLN A 52 -3.53 15.92 7.52
C GLN A 52 -2.77 15.10 6.45
N ALA A 53 -1.95 14.13 6.85
CA ALA A 53 -1.25 13.25 5.92
C ALA A 53 -2.09 12.06 5.46
N LEU A 54 -3.32 11.93 5.99
CA LEU A 54 -4.23 10.84 5.72
C LEU A 54 -5.57 11.35 5.21
N MET A 55 -6.18 10.61 4.31
CA MET A 55 -7.55 10.83 3.84
C MET A 55 -8.41 9.64 4.23
N ARG A 56 -9.61 9.90 4.76
CA ARG A 56 -10.60 8.87 5.04
C ARG A 56 -11.60 8.78 3.89
N VAL A 57 -11.83 7.57 3.41
CA VAL A 57 -12.83 7.26 2.39
C VAL A 57 -13.86 6.29 2.98
N ARG A 58 -15.13 6.62 2.82
CA ARG A 58 -16.27 5.76 3.14
C ARG A 58 -16.96 5.34 1.86
N ILE A 59 -17.03 4.06 1.66
CA ILE A 59 -17.68 3.47 0.49
C ILE A 59 -19.17 3.35 0.76
N LYS A 60 -19.97 3.73 -0.23
CA LYS A 60 -21.43 3.57 -0.18
C LYS A 60 -21.80 2.10 -0.38
N ASP A 61 -22.98 1.72 0.10
CA ASP A 61 -23.56 0.42 -0.14
C ASP A 61 -23.63 0.11 -1.65
N GLY A 62 -23.39 -1.14 -2.03
CA GLY A 62 -23.36 -1.59 -3.43
C GLY A 62 -22.02 -1.39 -4.12
N PHE A 63 -20.97 -1.05 -3.37
CA PHE A 63 -19.61 -0.94 -3.89
C PHE A 63 -18.64 -1.79 -3.06
N ASN A 64 -17.87 -2.67 -3.70
CA ASN A 64 -16.88 -3.51 -3.04
C ASN A 64 -15.64 -2.68 -2.63
N LYS A 65 -15.22 -2.79 -1.37
CA LYS A 65 -14.08 -2.03 -0.82
C LYS A 65 -12.75 -2.41 -1.46
N SER A 66 -12.52 -3.69 -1.67
CA SER A 66 -11.29 -4.19 -2.31
C SER A 66 -11.24 -3.76 -3.78
N TYR A 67 -12.37 -3.80 -4.49
CA TYR A 67 -12.47 -3.26 -5.83
C TYR A 67 -12.12 -1.77 -5.86
N PHE A 68 -12.63 -0.98 -4.90
CA PHE A 68 -12.27 0.43 -4.79
C PHE A 68 -10.77 0.64 -4.63
N ILE A 69 -10.08 -0.18 -3.84
CA ILE A 69 -8.63 -0.05 -3.61
C ILE A 69 -7.87 -0.27 -4.92
N TYR A 70 -8.18 -1.33 -5.67
CA TYR A 70 -7.59 -1.58 -6.99
C TYR A 70 -7.87 -0.45 -7.98
N LEU A 71 -9.13 0.00 -8.03
CA LEU A 71 -9.55 1.11 -8.90
C LEU A 71 -8.84 2.41 -8.56
N PHE A 72 -8.67 2.70 -7.27
CA PHE A 72 -8.05 3.93 -6.79
C PHE A 72 -6.56 3.97 -7.12
N ASP A 73 -5.86 2.84 -6.99
CA ASP A 73 -4.44 2.70 -7.34
C ASP A 73 -4.21 3.00 -8.83
N VAL A 74 -4.99 2.36 -9.70
CA VAL A 74 -4.94 2.60 -11.16
C VAL A 74 -5.32 4.04 -11.51
N ALA A 75 -6.35 4.59 -10.87
CA ALA A 75 -6.77 5.97 -11.11
C ALA A 75 -5.71 6.99 -10.69
N LEU A 76 -5.01 6.74 -9.59
CA LEU A 76 -3.88 7.59 -9.16
C LEU A 76 -2.72 7.51 -10.14
N GLU A 77 -2.35 6.33 -10.61
CA GLU A 77 -1.29 6.13 -11.58
C GLU A 77 -1.59 6.89 -12.88
N TYR A 78 -2.79 6.73 -13.42
CA TYR A 78 -3.25 7.48 -14.60
C TYR A 78 -3.19 9.00 -14.40
N MET A 79 -3.60 9.49 -13.23
CA MET A 79 -3.53 10.92 -12.92
C MET A 79 -2.09 11.40 -12.77
N ASN A 80 -1.22 10.58 -12.20
CA ASN A 80 0.19 10.88 -12.08
C ASN A 80 0.83 11.04 -13.47
N GLU A 81 0.57 10.16 -14.39
CA GLU A 81 1.06 10.28 -15.78
C GLU A 81 0.53 11.53 -16.48
N LYS A 82 -0.76 11.84 -16.30
CA LYS A 82 -1.43 12.94 -16.99
C LYS A 82 -1.06 14.33 -16.45
N TYR A 83 -0.78 14.45 -15.15
CA TYR A 83 -0.61 15.75 -14.48
C TYR A 83 0.81 15.98 -13.93
N SER A 84 1.69 15.00 -13.98
CA SER A 84 3.07 15.13 -13.51
C SER A 84 4.00 15.65 -14.60
N ASN A 85 3.95 16.84 -15.05
CA ASN A 85 4.91 17.46 -16.00
C ASN A 85 6.40 17.09 -15.75
N GLY A 86 6.71 15.79 -15.55
CA GLY A 86 8.05 15.27 -15.29
C GLY A 86 8.53 15.40 -13.83
N SER A 87 7.75 15.96 -12.93
CA SER A 87 8.07 15.95 -11.49
C SER A 87 7.31 14.85 -10.77
N ALA A 88 7.98 14.11 -9.90
CA ALA A 88 7.33 13.15 -9.02
C ALA A 88 6.23 13.85 -8.20
N ILE A 89 4.98 13.40 -8.32
CA ILE A 89 3.89 13.93 -7.51
C ILE A 89 4.19 13.58 -6.04
N LYS A 90 4.38 14.60 -5.23
CA LYS A 90 4.67 14.45 -3.79
C LYS A 90 3.42 14.33 -2.93
N ASN A 91 2.23 14.48 -3.50
CA ASN A 91 0.94 14.43 -2.79
C ASN A 91 -0.15 13.90 -3.71
N ILE A 92 -1.23 13.37 -3.13
CA ILE A 92 -2.45 13.04 -3.88
C ILE A 92 -2.99 14.31 -4.55
N PRO A 93 -3.47 14.21 -5.81
CA PRO A 93 -4.10 15.33 -6.47
C PRO A 93 -5.22 15.94 -5.63
N PRO A 94 -5.44 17.27 -5.69
CA PRO A 94 -6.53 17.92 -4.96
C PRO A 94 -7.87 17.23 -5.19
N PHE A 95 -8.68 17.11 -4.15
CA PHE A 95 -9.98 16.43 -4.20
C PHE A 95 -10.92 16.99 -5.28
N SER A 96 -10.77 18.27 -5.63
CA SER A 96 -11.46 18.90 -6.75
C SER A 96 -11.14 18.28 -8.12
N ILE A 97 -9.93 17.72 -8.27
CA ILE A 97 -9.52 16.99 -9.49
C ILE A 97 -10.03 15.55 -9.42
N LEU A 98 -9.89 14.88 -8.27
CA LEU A 98 -10.39 13.52 -8.06
C LEU A 98 -11.89 13.41 -8.34
N LYS A 99 -12.69 14.36 -7.87
CA LYS A 99 -14.14 14.43 -8.09
C LYS A 99 -14.58 14.55 -9.55
N LYS A 100 -13.72 15.02 -10.42
CA LYS A 100 -14.03 15.23 -11.84
C LYS A 100 -13.73 14.00 -12.70
N GLN A 101 -13.16 12.96 -12.11
CA GLN A 101 -12.87 11.74 -12.85
C GLN A 101 -14.16 10.92 -13.01
N ASN A 102 -14.53 10.66 -14.26
CA ASN A 102 -15.61 9.75 -14.59
C ASN A 102 -15.01 8.37 -14.84
N ILE A 103 -15.35 7.42 -13.99
CA ILE A 103 -14.88 6.03 -14.09
C ILE A 103 -16.12 5.16 -14.26
N SER A 104 -16.12 4.28 -15.25
CA SER A 104 -17.15 3.26 -15.39
C SER A 104 -16.96 2.21 -14.30
N VAL A 105 -18.03 1.93 -13.56
CA VAL A 105 -18.02 0.97 -12.45
C VAL A 105 -19.00 -0.15 -12.81
N PRO A 106 -18.56 -1.41 -12.83
CA PRO A 106 -19.44 -2.55 -13.11
C PRO A 106 -20.40 -2.82 -11.94
N PRO A 107 -21.43 -3.63 -12.15
CA PRO A 107 -22.31 -4.11 -11.07
C PRO A 107 -21.52 -4.81 -9.96
N LEU A 108 -22.10 -4.86 -8.73
CA LEU A 108 -21.41 -5.39 -7.54
C LEU A 108 -20.93 -6.84 -7.74
N GLU A 109 -21.74 -7.69 -8.35
CA GLU A 109 -21.38 -9.09 -8.65
C GLU A 109 -20.12 -9.20 -9.53
N GLU A 110 -20.00 -8.32 -10.52
CA GLU A 110 -18.82 -8.26 -11.37
C GLU A 110 -17.60 -7.67 -10.63
N GLN A 111 -17.81 -6.69 -9.73
CA GLN A 111 -16.74 -6.18 -8.86
C GLN A 111 -16.17 -7.31 -8.00
N ASP A 112 -17.03 -8.13 -7.38
CA ASP A 112 -16.62 -9.26 -6.54
C ASP A 112 -15.84 -10.30 -7.34
N ALA A 113 -16.27 -10.61 -8.56
CA ALA A 113 -15.56 -11.52 -9.45
C ALA A 113 -14.18 -10.97 -9.86
N ILE A 114 -14.09 -9.67 -10.17
CA ILE A 114 -12.81 -9.01 -10.50
C ILE A 114 -11.86 -9.06 -9.31
N VAL A 115 -12.34 -8.77 -8.10
CA VAL A 115 -11.52 -8.82 -6.87
C VAL A 115 -10.98 -10.24 -6.66
N ALA A 116 -11.84 -11.26 -6.75
CA ALA A 116 -11.42 -12.64 -6.56
C ALA A 116 -10.32 -13.07 -7.55
N GLU A 117 -10.45 -12.67 -8.82
CA GLU A 117 -9.44 -12.95 -9.85
C GLU A 117 -8.13 -12.19 -9.61
N LEU A 118 -8.21 -10.91 -9.22
CA LEU A 118 -7.03 -10.11 -8.93
C LEU A 118 -6.30 -10.61 -7.69
N ASP A 119 -7.02 -10.92 -6.61
CA ASP A 119 -6.44 -11.47 -5.37
C ASP A 119 -5.72 -12.79 -5.64
N TYR A 120 -6.32 -13.68 -6.46
CA TYR A 120 -5.68 -14.93 -6.87
C TYR A 120 -4.39 -14.69 -7.67
N LYS A 121 -4.43 -13.80 -8.66
CA LYS A 121 -3.26 -13.52 -9.51
C LYS A 121 -2.15 -12.81 -8.76
N THR A 122 -2.49 -11.83 -7.93
CA THR A 122 -1.49 -11.11 -7.12
C THR A 122 -0.84 -12.03 -6.10
N ALA A 123 -1.61 -12.90 -5.42
CA ALA A 123 -1.04 -13.88 -4.51
C ALA A 123 -0.05 -14.84 -5.19
N LEU A 124 -0.33 -15.26 -6.43
CA LEU A 124 0.58 -16.10 -7.21
C LEU A 124 1.87 -15.36 -7.59
N ILE A 125 1.76 -14.09 -7.95
CA ILE A 125 2.90 -13.22 -8.26
C ILE A 125 3.74 -13.02 -6.99
N ASP A 126 3.12 -12.68 -5.87
CA ASP A 126 3.81 -12.46 -4.59
C ASP A 126 4.54 -13.71 -4.12
N ALA A 127 3.94 -14.88 -4.24
CA ALA A 127 4.61 -16.15 -3.96
C ALA A 127 5.85 -16.37 -4.86
N THR A 128 5.74 -16.00 -6.13
CA THR A 128 6.86 -16.08 -7.08
C THR A 128 7.98 -15.11 -6.71
N ILE A 129 7.63 -13.88 -6.34
CA ILE A 129 8.60 -12.86 -5.88
C ILE A 129 9.33 -13.36 -4.63
N ALA A 130 8.60 -13.83 -3.62
CA ALA A 130 9.20 -14.35 -2.38
C ALA A 130 10.18 -15.50 -2.63
N GLU A 131 9.84 -16.42 -3.56
CA GLU A 131 10.75 -17.51 -3.94
C GLU A 131 12.02 -16.97 -4.64
N LYS A 132 11.89 -15.97 -5.51
CA LYS A 132 13.06 -15.34 -6.17
C LYS A 132 13.96 -14.61 -5.19
N GLU A 133 13.39 -13.91 -4.21
CA GLU A 133 14.14 -13.24 -3.15
C GLU A 133 14.93 -14.26 -2.30
N ARG A 134 14.30 -15.40 -1.96
CA ARG A 134 14.97 -16.49 -1.25
C ARG A 134 16.15 -17.08 -2.06
N GLN A 135 15.96 -17.27 -3.36
CA GLN A 135 17.02 -17.74 -4.26
C GLN A 135 18.17 -16.72 -4.33
N LEU A 136 17.86 -15.43 -4.45
CA LEU A 136 18.85 -14.35 -4.46
C LEU A 136 19.70 -14.34 -3.18
N LEU A 137 19.06 -14.43 -2.02
CA LEU A 137 19.75 -14.50 -0.73
C LEU A 137 20.68 -15.73 -0.66
N THR A 138 20.23 -16.87 -1.15
CA THR A 138 21.05 -18.10 -1.20
C THR A 138 22.28 -17.91 -2.09
N MET A 139 22.14 -17.29 -3.26
CA MET A 139 23.25 -17.00 -4.17
C MET A 139 24.23 -16.00 -3.55
N GLN A 140 23.74 -14.95 -2.87
CA GLN A 140 24.58 -13.98 -2.17
C GLN A 140 25.42 -14.65 -1.07
N ASN A 141 24.81 -15.53 -0.28
CA ASN A 141 25.50 -16.28 0.76
C ASN A 141 26.55 -17.23 0.16
N HIS A 142 26.22 -17.90 -0.95
CA HIS A 142 27.17 -18.75 -1.65
C HIS A 142 28.36 -17.94 -2.20
N MET A 143 28.11 -16.80 -2.81
CA MET A 143 29.16 -15.90 -3.29
C MET A 143 30.10 -15.47 -2.15
N ALA A 144 29.54 -15.05 -1.01
CA ALA A 144 30.32 -14.69 0.17
C ALA A 144 31.18 -15.85 0.68
N ALA A 145 30.63 -17.07 0.72
CA ALA A 145 31.35 -18.28 1.12
C ALA A 145 32.52 -18.61 0.16
N VAL A 146 32.28 -18.52 -1.15
CA VAL A 146 33.32 -18.75 -2.18
C VAL A 146 34.44 -17.72 -2.02
N ILE A 147 34.13 -16.43 -1.89
CA ILE A 147 35.14 -15.38 -1.67
C ILE A 147 35.97 -15.71 -0.42
N PHE A 148 35.26 -16.03 0.70
CA PHE A 148 35.93 -16.37 1.95
C PHE A 148 36.89 -17.57 1.80
N GLU A 149 36.48 -18.65 1.13
CA GLU A 149 37.29 -19.85 0.93
C GLU A 149 38.60 -19.56 0.17
N TYR A 150 38.51 -18.76 -0.89
CA TYR A 150 39.69 -18.41 -1.71
C TYR A 150 40.58 -17.39 -1.00
N VAL A 151 40.03 -16.33 -0.43
CA VAL A 151 40.82 -15.27 0.22
C VAL A 151 41.54 -15.78 1.48
N THR A 152 40.93 -16.70 2.21
CA THR A 152 41.55 -17.30 3.41
C THR A 152 42.46 -18.47 3.12
N GLY A 153 42.60 -18.87 1.87
CA GLY A 153 43.44 -20.00 1.45
C GLY A 153 42.86 -21.38 1.78
N LYS A 154 41.63 -21.46 2.20
CA LYS A 154 40.91 -22.72 2.38
C LYS A 154 40.74 -23.48 1.06
N LYS A 155 40.63 -22.74 -0.03
CA LYS A 155 40.55 -23.26 -1.39
C LYS A 155 41.63 -22.60 -2.23
N ARG A 156 42.38 -23.39 -3.00
CA ARG A 156 43.45 -22.89 -3.86
C ARG A 156 42.97 -22.83 -5.31
N VAL A 157 43.39 -21.79 -6.04
CA VAL A 157 43.25 -21.74 -7.48
C VAL A 157 44.15 -22.86 -8.06
N LYS A 158 43.58 -23.74 -8.88
CA LYS A 158 44.41 -24.70 -9.64
C LYS A 158 45.23 -23.90 -10.59
N GLU A 159 46.58 -24.15 -10.60
CA GLU A 159 47.45 -23.54 -11.59
C GLU A 159 46.92 -23.90 -12.98
N VAL A 160 46.67 -22.85 -13.78
CA VAL A 160 46.37 -23.02 -15.21
C VAL A 160 47.68 -23.40 -15.86
N ARG A 161 47.79 -24.64 -16.29
CA ARG A 161 48.93 -25.10 -17.15
C ARG A 161 48.76 -24.58 -18.55
#